data_3ba31b7dfbee0d3182d73f351a8c5366
#
_entry.id   3ba31b7dfbee0d3182d73f351a8c5366
#
_cell.length_a   1.000
_cell.length_b   1.000
_cell.length_c   1.000
_cell.angle_alpha   90.00
_cell.angle_beta   90.00
_cell.angle_gamma   90.00
#
_symmetry.space_group_name_H-M   'P 1'
#
loop_
_entity.id
_entity.type
_entity.pdbx_description
1 polymer ?
#
loop_
_entity_poly.entity_id
_entity_poly.type
_entity_poly.pdbx_seq_one_letter_code
_entity_poly.pdbx_strand_id
1 'polypeptide(L)' 'EYYLQDIWLGTSIARALESIGEDGAYQHRVQIAAANGITGYTGTAAQNTHMLNLLRTGQLRKV' A
#
# COMPACT_ATOMS: atom_id res chain seq x y z
N GLU A 1 -3.23 9.55 -9.91
CA GLU A 1 -3.28 8.15 -10.40
C GLU A 1 -3.35 7.15 -9.27
N TYR A 2 -3.92 6.00 -9.55
CA TYR A 2 -4.06 4.92 -8.58
C TYR A 2 -3.28 3.71 -9.06
N TYR A 3 -2.80 2.92 -8.10
CA TYR A 3 -2.23 1.61 -8.41
C TYR A 3 -3.31 0.68 -8.93
N LEU A 4 -2.91 -0.33 -9.69
CA LEU A 4 -3.84 -1.37 -10.14
C LEU A 4 -4.53 -1.99 -8.93
N GLN A 5 -5.84 -2.18 -9.06
CA GLN A 5 -6.59 -2.87 -8.02
C GLN A 5 -6.04 -4.28 -7.87
N ASP A 6 -5.75 -4.67 -6.63
CA ASP A 6 -5.20 -5.99 -6.35
C ASP A 6 -6.17 -6.76 -5.44
N ILE A 7 -6.54 -7.95 -5.87
CA ILE A 7 -7.41 -8.82 -5.09
C ILE A 7 -6.61 -9.73 -4.15
N TRP A 8 -5.37 -9.33 -3.83
CA TRP A 8 -4.50 -10.07 -2.93
C TRP A 8 -5.22 -10.39 -1.62
N LEU A 9 -5.30 -11.67 -1.28
CA LEU A 9 -6.03 -12.12 -0.10
C LEU A 9 -5.17 -12.29 1.14
N GLY A 10 -3.85 -12.09 1.02
CA GLY A 10 -2.94 -12.13 2.14
C GLY A 10 -3.01 -10.86 2.98
N THR A 11 -2.13 -10.76 3.97
CA THR A 11 -2.11 -9.64 4.90
C THR A 11 -0.89 -8.73 4.74
N SER A 12 0.00 -9.03 3.80
CA SER A 12 1.25 -8.28 3.60
C SER A 12 1.09 -7.26 2.49
N ILE A 13 1.13 -5.97 2.85
CA ILE A 13 1.10 -4.89 1.86
C ILE A 13 2.34 -4.95 0.95
N ALA A 14 3.51 -5.32 1.50
CA ALA A 14 4.72 -5.42 0.69
C ALA A 14 4.56 -6.47 -0.42
N ARG A 15 4.04 -7.64 -0.08
CA ARG A 15 3.82 -8.69 -1.08
C ARG A 15 2.72 -8.33 -2.06
N ALA A 16 1.69 -7.65 -1.59
CA ALA A 16 0.62 -7.20 -2.49
C ALA A 16 1.15 -6.21 -3.53
N LEU A 17 1.99 -5.27 -3.11
CA LEU A 17 2.61 -4.33 -4.05
C LEU A 17 3.49 -5.08 -5.05
N GLU A 18 4.29 -6.03 -4.58
CA GLU A 18 5.14 -6.82 -5.47
C GLU A 18 4.32 -7.62 -6.48
N SER A 19 3.14 -8.07 -6.10
CA SER A 19 2.29 -8.87 -6.99
C SER A 19 1.79 -8.07 -8.19
N ILE A 20 1.75 -6.74 -8.09
CA ILE A 20 1.38 -5.88 -9.22
C ILE A 20 2.60 -5.19 -9.83
N GLY A 21 3.80 -5.68 -9.55
CA GLY A 21 5.02 -5.16 -10.13
C GLY A 21 5.55 -3.89 -9.48
N GLU A 22 5.09 -3.56 -8.28
CA GLU A 22 5.52 -2.36 -7.56
C GLU A 22 6.52 -2.71 -6.47
N ASP A 23 7.35 -1.72 -6.10
CA ASP A 23 8.32 -1.90 -5.04
C ASP A 23 7.61 -1.92 -3.69
N GLY A 24 7.80 -3.01 -2.94
CA GLY A 24 7.19 -3.18 -1.61
C GLY A 24 8.09 -2.75 -0.46
N ALA A 25 9.26 -2.17 -0.73
CA ALA A 25 10.21 -1.79 0.31
C ALA A 25 9.64 -0.71 1.25
N TYR A 26 10.16 -0.69 2.48
CA TYR A 26 9.69 0.24 3.50
C TYR A 26 9.75 1.70 3.03
N GLN A 27 10.86 2.11 2.41
CA GLN A 27 11.00 3.50 1.94
C GLN A 27 9.92 3.88 0.92
N HIS A 28 9.57 2.97 0.04
CA HIS A 28 8.52 3.23 -0.94
C HIS A 28 7.16 3.29 -0.24
N ARG A 29 6.93 2.43 0.76
CA ARG A 29 5.68 2.46 1.52
C ARG A 29 5.51 3.75 2.32
N VAL A 30 6.60 4.33 2.80
CA VAL A 30 6.56 5.64 3.46
C VAL A 30 6.00 6.70 2.51
N GLN A 31 6.49 6.71 1.28
CA GLN A 31 6.03 7.68 0.27
C GLN A 31 4.56 7.43 -0.10
N ILE A 32 4.19 6.17 -0.28
CA ILE A 32 2.81 5.82 -0.60
C ILE A 32 1.87 6.26 0.53
N ALA A 33 2.25 6.01 1.77
CA ALA A 33 1.44 6.39 2.92
C ALA A 33 1.19 7.90 2.94
N ALA A 34 2.24 8.69 2.70
CA ALA A 34 2.11 10.15 2.67
C ALA A 34 1.15 10.59 1.56
N ALA A 35 1.23 9.97 0.39
CA ALA A 35 0.36 10.30 -0.74
C ALA A 35 -1.11 9.95 -0.46
N ASN A 36 -1.36 9.06 0.49
CA ASN A 36 -2.70 8.57 0.80
C ASN A 36 -3.23 9.08 2.15
N GLY A 37 -2.59 10.11 2.71
CA GLY A 37 -3.07 10.73 3.93
C GLY A 37 -2.80 9.93 5.19
N ILE A 38 -1.91 8.94 5.13
CA ILE A 38 -1.51 8.16 6.30
C ILE A 38 -0.29 8.83 6.90
N THR A 39 -0.51 9.70 7.89
CA THR A 39 0.57 10.47 8.50
C THR A 39 1.33 9.63 9.52
N GLY A 40 2.63 9.92 9.67
CA GLY A 40 3.46 9.25 10.67
C GLY A 40 3.61 7.76 10.42
N TYR A 41 3.73 7.36 9.16
CA TYR A 41 3.84 5.94 8.82
C TYR A 41 5.11 5.34 9.44
N THR A 42 4.93 4.28 10.21
CA THR A 42 6.03 3.50 10.81
C THR A 42 5.92 2.01 10.51
N GLY A 43 4.98 1.62 9.67
CA GLY A 43 4.81 0.23 9.28
C GLY A 43 4.03 -0.59 10.28
N THR A 44 3.14 0.04 11.05
CA THR A 44 2.30 -0.72 11.98
C THR A 44 1.31 -1.59 11.21
N ALA A 45 0.80 -2.62 11.89
CA ALA A 45 -0.20 -3.50 11.28
C ALA A 45 -1.43 -2.72 10.82
N ALA A 46 -1.89 -1.77 11.62
CA ALA A 46 -3.06 -0.96 11.28
C ALA A 46 -2.80 -0.12 10.02
N GLN A 47 -1.63 0.51 9.93
CA GLN A 47 -1.26 1.31 8.77
C GLN A 47 -1.15 0.47 7.51
N ASN A 48 -0.51 -0.70 7.62
CA ASN A 48 -0.35 -1.60 6.49
C ASN A 48 -1.70 -2.16 6.03
N THR A 49 -2.57 -2.49 6.96
CA THR A 49 -3.92 -2.96 6.64
C THR A 49 -4.72 -1.87 5.92
N HIS A 50 -4.58 -0.62 6.37
CA HIS A 50 -5.25 0.51 5.71
C HIS A 50 -4.82 0.61 4.24
N MET A 51 -3.50 0.57 4.00
CA MET A 51 -3.00 0.63 2.62
C MET A 51 -3.46 -0.56 1.80
N LEU A 52 -3.45 -1.75 2.40
CA LEU A 52 -3.89 -2.96 1.71
C LEU A 52 -5.36 -2.87 1.30
N ASN A 53 -6.21 -2.33 2.18
CA ASN A 53 -7.62 -2.15 1.85
C ASN A 53 -7.82 -1.16 0.71
N LEU A 54 -7.04 -0.07 0.68
CA LEU A 54 -7.08 0.87 -0.44
C LEU A 54 -6.65 0.21 -1.74
N LEU A 55 -5.61 -0.62 -1.68
CA LEU A 55 -5.12 -1.32 -2.87
C LEU A 55 -6.16 -2.31 -3.39
N ARG A 56 -6.83 -3.02 -2.48
CA ARG A 56 -7.88 -3.98 -2.86
C ARG A 56 -9.07 -3.34 -3.54
N THR A 57 -9.36 -2.10 -3.22
CA THR A 57 -10.51 -1.38 -3.78
C THR A 57 -10.13 -0.46 -4.93
N GLY A 58 -8.87 -0.48 -5.35
CA GLY A 58 -8.40 0.36 -6.45
C GLY A 58 -8.28 1.83 -6.08
N GLN A 59 -8.14 2.14 -4.79
CA GLN A 59 -8.12 3.52 -4.31
C GLN A 59 -6.77 3.94 -3.73
N LEU A 60 -5.73 3.13 -3.88
CA LEU A 60 -4.40 3.49 -3.41
C LEU A 60 -3.73 4.41 -4.43
N ARG A 61 -3.45 5.64 -4.02
CA ARG A 61 -2.85 6.64 -4.91
C ARG A 61 -1.36 6.37 -5.10
N LYS A 62 -0.92 6.54 -6.32
CA LYS A 62 0.51 6.46 -6.65
C LYS A 62 1.26 7.68 -6.14
N VAL A 63 2.53 7.49 -5.90
CA VAL A 63 3.47 8.58 -5.62
C VAL A 63 4.05 9.12 -6.91
#